data_df008689a0d224e054d75f27845450cb
#
_entry.id   df008689a0d224e054d75f27845450cb
#
_cell.length_a   1.000
_cell.length_b   1.000
_cell.length_c   1.000
_cell.angle_alpha   90.00
_cell.angle_beta   90.00
_cell.angle_gamma   90.00
#
_symmetry.space_group_name_H-M   'P 1'
#
loop_
_entity.id
_entity.type
_entity.pdbx_description
1 polymer ?
#
loop_
_entity_poly.entity_id
_entity_poly.type
_entity_poly.pdbx_seq_one_letter_code
_entity_poly.pdbx_strand_id
1 'polypeptide(L)'
;LWPHSLLPEKLACLQDSARAMAQPAKVDPLIRLSADAGRPLEGVTCAIFGGCTAENLRPQWISRTKALLTALGATIAEGRFGCCGGTFEHAGLPDAAAESARTNIEIWRSLGKPVMVTFCASCLHGLKSYADFPDVLGEEERTTWLNRVKPLSALLEKVPFDVTGADDLAARAYYHSPCHWLPGKDLDFRLLSRLFPGLRKGKSLCCGFGGVLQMLNPVLSRDLAAKCWEGFSSDGKTPGKNVTVITGCSGCTLQLSAHAPKGASVHHWLDLVGI
;
A
#
# COMPACT_ATOMS: atom_id res chain seq x y z
N LEU A 1 13.70 10.86 26.30
CA LEU A 1 14.53 9.73 26.76
C LEU A 1 13.63 8.52 26.96
N TRP A 2 13.92 7.41 26.29
CA TRP A 2 13.17 6.17 26.47
C TRP A 2 13.45 5.57 27.85
N PRO A 3 12.43 5.04 28.53
CA PRO A 3 12.65 4.28 29.74
C PRO A 3 13.60 3.11 29.47
N HIS A 4 14.60 2.91 30.29
CA HIS A 4 15.58 1.81 30.13
C HIS A 4 14.91 0.42 30.06
N SER A 5 13.77 0.25 30.73
CA SER A 5 12.98 -0.99 30.71
C SER A 5 12.42 -1.38 29.33
N LEU A 6 12.22 -0.40 28.44
CA LEU A 6 11.67 -0.65 27.08
C LEU A 6 12.74 -0.78 25.99
N LEU A 7 14.02 -0.58 26.33
CA LEU A 7 15.10 -0.61 25.35
C LEU A 7 15.24 -1.97 24.64
N PRO A 8 15.19 -3.14 25.32
CA PRO A 8 15.26 -4.44 24.66
C PRO A 8 14.13 -4.67 23.66
N GLU A 9 12.91 -4.25 24.00
CA GLU A 9 11.73 -4.40 23.14
C GLU A 9 11.81 -3.51 21.90
N LYS A 10 12.32 -2.29 22.04
CA LYS A 10 12.53 -1.37 20.92
C LYS A 10 13.63 -1.87 19.98
N LEU A 11 14.71 -2.42 20.52
CA LEU A 11 15.77 -3.04 19.73
C LEU A 11 15.24 -4.26 18.96
N ALA A 12 14.45 -5.13 19.59
CA ALA A 12 13.83 -6.27 18.92
C ALA A 12 12.89 -5.82 17.79
N CYS A 13 12.11 -4.76 18.00
CA CYS A 13 11.24 -4.19 16.98
C CYS A 13 12.04 -3.65 15.78
N LEU A 14 13.15 -2.97 16.00
CA LEU A 14 14.04 -2.52 14.92
C LEU A 14 14.67 -3.69 14.16
N GLN A 15 15.07 -4.76 14.86
CA GLN A 15 15.60 -5.97 14.23
C GLN A 15 14.56 -6.68 13.36
N ASP A 16 13.31 -6.79 13.84
CA ASP A 16 12.21 -7.37 13.07
C ASP A 16 11.91 -6.55 11.82
N SER A 17 11.88 -5.23 11.93
CA SER A 17 11.72 -4.32 10.80
C SER A 17 12.87 -4.44 9.80
N ALA A 18 14.12 -4.48 10.28
CA ALA A 18 15.29 -4.66 9.42
C ALA A 18 15.23 -6.00 8.65
N ARG A 19 14.76 -7.07 9.33
CA ARG A 19 14.58 -8.38 8.71
C ARG A 19 13.52 -8.38 7.61
N ALA A 20 12.38 -7.73 7.84
CA ALA A 20 11.31 -7.56 6.84
C ALA A 20 11.77 -6.70 5.64
N MET A 21 12.61 -5.71 5.88
CA MET A 21 13.18 -4.87 4.82
C MET A 21 14.24 -5.60 3.98
N ALA A 22 15.07 -6.44 4.60
CA ALA A 22 16.17 -7.14 3.95
C ALA A 22 15.73 -8.32 3.05
N GLN A 23 14.58 -8.91 3.32
CA GLN A 23 14.06 -10.07 2.58
C GLN A 23 12.86 -9.66 1.70
N PRO A 24 13.10 -9.28 0.44
CA PRO A 24 11.99 -9.04 -0.48
C PRO A 24 11.21 -10.34 -0.69
N ALA A 25 9.90 -10.23 -0.68
CA ALA A 25 9.01 -11.33 -1.00
C ALA A 25 9.34 -11.85 -2.42
N LYS A 26 9.66 -13.14 -2.53
CA LYS A 26 9.77 -13.84 -3.81
C LYS A 26 8.45 -14.53 -4.08
N VAL A 27 7.81 -14.14 -5.14
CA VAL A 27 6.61 -14.81 -5.66
C VAL A 27 6.67 -14.76 -7.18
N ASP A 28 6.29 -15.85 -7.82
CA ASP A 28 6.12 -15.85 -9.26
C ASP A 28 4.92 -15.00 -9.64
N PRO A 29 5.03 -14.14 -10.65
CA PRO A 29 3.92 -13.33 -11.11
C PRO A 29 2.77 -14.21 -11.60
N LEU A 30 1.58 -13.95 -11.07
CA LEU A 30 0.35 -14.69 -11.40
C LEU A 30 -0.61 -13.88 -12.26
N ILE A 31 -0.47 -12.55 -12.28
CA ILE A 31 -1.34 -11.60 -12.98
C ILE A 31 -0.57 -11.03 -14.16
N ARG A 32 -1.10 -11.16 -15.37
CA ARG A 32 -0.54 -10.53 -16.57
C ARG A 32 -1.61 -9.72 -17.28
N LEU A 33 -1.22 -8.62 -17.90
CA LEU A 33 -2.14 -7.86 -18.73
C LEU A 33 -2.57 -8.72 -19.90
N SER A 34 -3.88 -8.86 -20.13
CA SER A 34 -4.39 -9.67 -21.24
C SER A 34 -4.13 -8.97 -22.59
N ALA A 35 -3.96 -9.75 -23.64
CA ALA A 35 -3.68 -9.22 -24.99
C ALA A 35 -4.82 -8.32 -25.53
N ASP A 36 -6.04 -8.51 -25.03
CA ASP A 36 -7.23 -7.75 -25.40
C ASP A 36 -7.51 -6.55 -24.48
N ALA A 37 -6.58 -6.23 -23.57
CA ALA A 37 -6.75 -5.13 -22.59
C ALA A 37 -6.95 -3.76 -23.27
N GLY A 38 -6.51 -3.60 -24.51
CA GLY A 38 -6.60 -2.33 -25.22
C GLY A 38 -5.79 -1.19 -24.57
N ARG A 39 -6.18 0.02 -24.88
CA ARG A 39 -5.50 1.23 -24.38
C ARG A 39 -6.49 2.20 -23.68
N PRO A 40 -7.17 1.77 -22.62
CA PRO A 40 -8.22 2.57 -21.96
C PRO A 40 -7.71 3.87 -21.31
N LEU A 41 -6.41 4.03 -21.18
CA LEU A 41 -5.77 5.23 -20.62
C LEU A 41 -5.07 6.09 -21.70
N GLU A 42 -5.38 5.86 -22.99
CA GLU A 42 -4.83 6.72 -24.04
C GLU A 42 -5.26 8.18 -23.86
N GLY A 43 -4.29 9.09 -23.99
CA GLY A 43 -4.51 10.52 -23.71
C GLY A 43 -4.52 10.92 -22.23
N VAL A 44 -4.41 9.96 -21.31
CA VAL A 44 -4.32 10.25 -19.88
C VAL A 44 -2.86 10.42 -19.47
N THR A 45 -2.55 11.56 -18.85
CA THR A 45 -1.23 11.76 -18.20
C THR A 45 -1.31 11.41 -16.72
N CYS A 46 -0.45 10.50 -16.29
CA CYS A 46 -0.34 10.01 -14.91
C CYS A 46 1.02 10.37 -14.31
N ALA A 47 1.07 10.71 -13.03
CA ALA A 47 2.28 10.69 -12.23
C ALA A 47 2.16 9.63 -11.15
N ILE A 48 3.24 8.88 -10.89
CA ILE A 48 3.24 7.77 -9.94
C ILE A 48 3.77 8.27 -8.60
N PHE A 49 2.97 8.11 -7.56
CA PHE A 49 3.37 8.35 -6.18
C PHE A 49 3.70 7.01 -5.52
N GLY A 50 4.97 6.63 -5.51
CA GLY A 50 5.46 5.39 -4.90
C GLY A 50 5.43 5.40 -3.38
N GLY A 51 5.69 6.57 -2.80
CA GLY A 51 5.85 6.73 -1.36
C GLY A 51 7.19 6.20 -0.83
N CYS A 52 7.53 6.57 0.40
CA CYS A 52 8.85 6.34 0.98
C CYS A 52 9.28 4.86 1.01
N THR A 53 8.35 3.93 1.22
CA THR A 53 8.66 2.50 1.25
C THR A 53 9.03 1.96 -0.13
N ALA A 54 8.25 2.29 -1.17
CA ALA A 54 8.54 1.81 -2.50
C ALA A 54 9.83 2.45 -3.06
N GLU A 55 9.99 3.76 -2.89
CA GLU A 55 11.18 4.48 -3.37
C GLU A 55 12.49 3.92 -2.77
N ASN A 56 12.48 3.52 -1.51
CA ASN A 56 13.70 3.11 -0.82
C ASN A 56 13.87 1.59 -0.67
N LEU A 57 12.79 0.81 -0.66
CA LEU A 57 12.84 -0.60 -0.29
C LEU A 57 12.22 -1.54 -1.35
N ARG A 58 11.32 -1.04 -2.19
CA ARG A 58 10.54 -1.86 -3.14
C ARG A 58 10.34 -1.16 -4.49
N PRO A 59 11.42 -0.71 -5.16
CA PRO A 59 11.31 0.05 -6.42
C PRO A 59 10.62 -0.74 -7.54
N GLN A 60 10.60 -2.07 -7.45
CA GLN A 60 9.87 -2.92 -8.39
C GLN A 60 8.36 -2.63 -8.44
N TRP A 61 7.75 -2.14 -7.35
CA TRP A 61 6.32 -1.78 -7.39
C TRP A 61 6.08 -0.55 -8.26
N ILE A 62 7.00 0.42 -8.25
CA ILE A 62 6.95 1.60 -9.10
C ILE A 62 7.14 1.18 -10.57
N SER A 63 8.15 0.35 -10.85
CA SER A 63 8.44 -0.14 -12.19
C SER A 63 7.25 -0.92 -12.79
N ARG A 64 6.62 -1.79 -12.01
CA ARG A 64 5.43 -2.54 -12.42
C ARG A 64 4.24 -1.63 -12.68
N THR A 65 4.01 -0.64 -11.80
CA THR A 65 2.96 0.37 -11.99
C THR A 65 3.18 1.16 -13.27
N LYS A 66 4.41 1.60 -13.50
CA LYS A 66 4.79 2.33 -14.73
C LYS A 66 4.52 1.50 -15.99
N ALA A 67 4.98 0.24 -15.99
CA ALA A 67 4.79 -0.66 -17.11
C ALA A 67 3.30 -0.91 -17.40
N LEU A 68 2.48 -1.18 -16.38
CA LEU A 68 1.02 -1.35 -16.52
C LEU A 68 0.37 -0.11 -17.13
N LEU A 69 0.61 1.06 -16.56
CA LEU A 69 0.00 2.31 -17.02
C LEU A 69 0.42 2.63 -18.46
N THR A 70 1.70 2.43 -18.80
CA THR A 70 2.21 2.64 -20.15
C THR A 70 1.60 1.66 -21.15
N ALA A 71 1.50 0.38 -20.80
CA ALA A 71 0.85 -0.63 -21.66
C ALA A 71 -0.63 -0.32 -21.90
N LEU A 72 -1.32 0.27 -20.93
CA LEU A 72 -2.70 0.73 -21.05
C LEU A 72 -2.85 2.08 -21.78
N GLY A 73 -1.76 2.66 -22.27
CA GLY A 73 -1.76 3.87 -23.10
C GLY A 73 -1.53 5.19 -22.35
N ALA A 74 -1.31 5.17 -21.04
CA ALA A 74 -1.04 6.41 -20.29
C ALA A 74 0.34 6.98 -20.61
N THR A 75 0.43 8.31 -20.62
CA THR A 75 1.71 9.03 -20.59
C THR A 75 2.14 9.23 -19.15
N ILE A 76 3.41 8.91 -18.84
CA ILE A 76 3.93 9.07 -17.48
C ILE A 76 4.67 10.40 -17.36
N ALA A 77 4.17 11.28 -16.50
CA ALA A 77 4.87 12.50 -16.09
C ALA A 77 5.83 12.13 -14.95
N GLU A 78 7.11 12.26 -15.21
CA GLU A 78 8.15 11.91 -14.25
C GLU A 78 8.31 13.03 -13.21
N GLY A 79 8.16 12.70 -11.94
CA GLY A 79 8.34 13.61 -10.82
C GLY A 79 8.91 12.87 -9.62
N ARG A 80 9.79 13.53 -8.87
CA ARG A 80 10.37 12.97 -7.66
C ARG A 80 9.59 13.47 -6.44
N PHE A 81 8.55 12.74 -6.08
CA PHE A 81 7.74 13.04 -4.90
C PHE A 81 8.44 12.63 -3.61
N GLY A 82 8.13 13.35 -2.51
CA GLY A 82 8.60 13.03 -1.18
C GLY A 82 7.67 12.05 -0.43
N CYS A 83 7.77 12.06 0.92
CA CYS A 83 6.82 11.37 1.77
C CYS A 83 5.41 11.98 1.63
N CYS A 84 4.35 11.19 1.78
CA CYS A 84 2.97 11.71 1.83
C CYS A 84 2.65 12.52 3.10
N GLY A 85 3.55 12.57 4.08
CA GLY A 85 3.33 13.31 5.33
C GLY A 85 2.50 12.57 6.39
N GLY A 86 1.80 11.49 6.03
CA GLY A 86 0.89 10.79 6.97
C GLY A 86 1.56 10.29 8.25
N THR A 87 2.85 9.96 8.22
CA THR A 87 3.60 9.61 9.44
C THR A 87 3.77 10.81 10.36
N PHE A 88 4.01 12.00 9.81
CA PHE A 88 4.12 13.24 10.61
C PHE A 88 2.78 13.62 11.23
N GLU A 89 1.70 13.49 10.46
CA GLU A 89 0.34 13.73 10.95
C GLU A 89 0.03 12.84 12.16
N HIS A 90 0.25 11.52 12.03
CA HIS A 90 0.06 10.56 13.12
C HIS A 90 1.01 10.78 14.31
N ALA A 91 2.15 11.43 14.10
CA ALA A 91 3.09 11.78 15.15
C ALA A 91 2.72 13.09 15.88
N GLY A 92 1.65 13.78 15.45
CA GLY A 92 1.27 15.08 16.03
C GLY A 92 2.17 16.22 15.55
N LEU A 93 2.74 16.12 14.34
CA LEU A 93 3.63 17.10 13.74
C LEU A 93 2.96 17.72 12.49
N PRO A 94 1.89 18.52 12.65
CA PRO A 94 1.09 19.03 11.54
C PRO A 94 1.89 19.93 10.59
N ASP A 95 2.83 20.73 11.10
CA ASP A 95 3.66 21.61 10.27
C ASP A 95 4.56 20.81 9.32
N ALA A 96 5.14 19.71 9.78
CA ALA A 96 5.95 18.81 8.94
C ALA A 96 5.09 18.05 7.92
N ALA A 97 3.85 17.73 8.27
CA ALA A 97 2.88 17.15 7.34
C ALA A 97 2.48 18.15 6.25
N ALA A 98 2.20 19.40 6.63
CA ALA A 98 1.88 20.49 5.69
C ALA A 98 3.06 20.80 4.75
N GLU A 99 4.30 20.78 5.24
CA GLU A 99 5.50 20.98 4.41
C GLU A 99 5.67 19.85 3.38
N SER A 100 5.43 18.60 3.78
CA SER A 100 5.41 17.46 2.86
C SER A 100 4.33 17.62 1.79
N ALA A 101 3.15 18.10 2.18
CA ALA A 101 2.04 18.37 1.26
C ALA A 101 2.42 19.49 0.28
N ARG A 102 2.97 20.59 0.77
CA ARG A 102 3.40 21.74 -0.04
C ARG A 102 4.39 21.33 -1.12
N THR A 103 5.44 20.61 -0.74
CA THR A 103 6.45 20.11 -1.67
C THR A 103 5.83 19.22 -2.77
N ASN A 104 4.99 18.26 -2.38
CA ASN A 104 4.37 17.35 -3.35
C ASN A 104 3.36 18.06 -4.28
N ILE A 105 2.63 19.04 -3.77
CA ILE A 105 1.69 19.86 -4.58
C ILE A 105 2.44 20.74 -5.59
N GLU A 106 3.57 21.33 -5.21
CA GLU A 106 4.41 22.11 -6.12
C GLU A 106 4.93 21.26 -7.29
N ILE A 107 5.40 20.04 -7.00
CA ILE A 107 5.80 19.09 -8.03
C ILE A 107 4.61 18.75 -8.93
N TRP A 108 3.45 18.43 -8.37
CA TRP A 108 2.25 18.13 -9.14
C TRP A 108 1.82 19.26 -10.06
N ARG A 109 1.89 20.51 -9.58
CA ARG A 109 1.63 21.72 -10.38
C ARG A 109 2.62 21.85 -11.53
N SER A 110 3.91 21.68 -11.26
CA SER A 110 4.97 21.78 -12.29
C SER A 110 4.84 20.72 -13.40
N LEU A 111 4.21 19.58 -13.10
CA LEU A 111 3.92 18.52 -14.08
C LEU A 111 2.62 18.75 -14.87
N GLY A 112 1.94 19.89 -14.70
CA GLY A 112 0.67 20.17 -15.37
C GLY A 112 -0.54 19.47 -14.73
N LYS A 113 -0.46 19.16 -13.44
CA LYS A 113 -1.55 18.59 -12.65
C LYS A 113 -2.05 17.21 -13.18
N PRO A 114 -1.16 16.22 -13.41
CA PRO A 114 -1.55 14.92 -13.93
C PRO A 114 -2.46 14.14 -12.95
N VAL A 115 -3.00 13.00 -13.39
CA VAL A 115 -3.63 12.03 -12.48
C VAL A 115 -2.53 11.46 -11.56
N MET A 116 -2.67 11.67 -10.27
CA MET A 116 -1.74 11.16 -9.25
C MET A 116 -2.13 9.74 -8.88
N VAL A 117 -1.32 8.77 -9.28
CA VAL A 117 -1.60 7.34 -9.07
C VAL A 117 -0.74 6.81 -7.93
N THR A 118 -1.35 6.20 -6.93
CA THR A 118 -0.65 5.48 -5.87
C THR A 118 -1.20 4.06 -5.71
N PHE A 119 -0.38 3.15 -5.25
CA PHE A 119 -0.73 1.76 -4.97
C PHE A 119 -0.68 1.42 -3.47
N CYS A 120 -0.48 2.42 -2.62
CA CYS A 120 -0.40 2.26 -1.17
C CYS A 120 -1.57 2.95 -0.49
N ALA A 121 -2.37 2.22 0.27
CA ALA A 121 -3.54 2.74 0.96
C ALA A 121 -3.20 3.87 1.96
N SER A 122 -2.07 3.77 2.68
CA SER A 122 -1.60 4.83 3.57
C SER A 122 -1.21 6.09 2.80
N CYS A 123 -0.52 5.94 1.65
CA CYS A 123 -0.18 7.09 0.81
C CYS A 123 -1.43 7.70 0.20
N LEU A 124 -2.41 6.90 -0.23
CA LEU A 124 -3.69 7.40 -0.72
C LEU A 124 -4.40 8.27 0.33
N HIS A 125 -4.42 7.81 1.58
CA HIS A 125 -4.98 8.57 2.69
C HIS A 125 -4.21 9.89 2.89
N GLY A 126 -2.87 9.83 3.04
CA GLY A 126 -2.05 11.01 3.23
C GLY A 126 -2.11 12.01 2.06
N LEU A 127 -2.19 11.55 0.81
CA LEU A 127 -2.39 12.45 -0.34
C LEU A 127 -3.77 13.14 -0.31
N LYS A 128 -4.79 12.43 0.14
CA LYS A 128 -6.13 13.01 0.23
C LYS A 128 -6.27 14.02 1.36
N SER A 129 -5.55 13.81 2.48
CA SER A 129 -5.55 14.77 3.59
C SER A 129 -4.92 16.13 3.25
N TYR A 130 -4.20 16.25 2.12
CA TYR A 130 -3.74 17.57 1.64
C TYR A 130 -4.87 18.58 1.44
N ALA A 131 -6.08 18.09 1.18
CA ALA A 131 -7.28 18.89 1.11
C ALA A 131 -7.62 19.59 2.43
N ASP A 132 -7.05 19.16 3.55
CA ASP A 132 -7.27 19.72 4.88
C ASP A 132 -6.26 20.83 5.22
N PHE A 133 -5.31 21.11 4.30
CA PHE A 133 -4.32 22.19 4.42
C PHE A 133 -4.68 23.36 3.50
N PRO A 134 -5.46 24.37 3.97
CA PRO A 134 -5.93 25.47 3.12
C PRO A 134 -4.79 26.35 2.56
N ASP A 135 -3.67 26.43 3.29
CA ASP A 135 -2.47 27.16 2.87
C ASP A 135 -1.66 26.43 1.78
N VAL A 136 -2.00 25.15 1.52
CA VAL A 136 -1.34 24.32 0.49
C VAL A 136 -2.17 24.23 -0.76
N LEU A 137 -3.47 23.98 -0.62
CA LEU A 137 -4.46 23.86 -1.70
C LEU A 137 -5.58 24.88 -1.51
N GLY A 138 -5.65 25.87 -2.41
CA GLY A 138 -6.80 26.74 -2.47
C GLY A 138 -8.07 25.98 -2.86
N GLU A 139 -9.23 26.57 -2.61
CA GLU A 139 -10.54 25.89 -2.74
C GLU A 139 -10.79 25.30 -4.15
N GLU A 140 -10.41 26.02 -5.21
CA GLU A 140 -10.51 25.54 -6.60
C GLU A 140 -9.61 24.31 -6.87
N GLU A 141 -8.38 24.33 -6.37
CA GLU A 141 -7.43 23.23 -6.57
C GLU A 141 -7.77 22.01 -5.74
N ARG A 142 -8.39 22.20 -4.56
CA ARG A 142 -8.79 21.13 -3.64
C ARG A 142 -9.67 20.10 -4.35
N THR A 143 -10.71 20.54 -5.03
CA THR A 143 -11.59 19.64 -5.79
C THR A 143 -10.84 18.94 -6.92
N THR A 144 -9.99 19.67 -7.65
CA THR A 144 -9.17 19.09 -8.72
C THR A 144 -8.22 18.04 -8.17
N TRP A 145 -7.52 18.32 -7.07
CA TRP A 145 -6.61 17.38 -6.41
C TRP A 145 -7.32 16.10 -5.99
N LEU A 146 -8.42 16.21 -5.23
CA LEU A 146 -9.20 15.06 -4.76
C LEU A 146 -9.71 14.17 -5.89
N ASN A 147 -10.08 14.80 -7.03
CA ASN A 147 -10.53 14.09 -8.22
C ASN A 147 -9.37 13.43 -8.98
N ARG A 148 -8.16 13.95 -8.89
CA ARG A 148 -6.99 13.42 -9.60
C ARG A 148 -6.18 12.43 -8.80
N VAL A 149 -6.28 12.39 -7.47
CA VAL A 149 -5.64 11.37 -6.63
C VAL A 149 -6.42 10.06 -6.71
N LYS A 150 -5.82 9.04 -7.32
CA LYS A 150 -6.45 7.73 -7.57
C LYS A 150 -5.58 6.58 -7.05
N PRO A 151 -6.18 5.55 -6.43
CA PRO A 151 -5.48 4.30 -6.26
C PRO A 151 -5.33 3.62 -7.63
N LEU A 152 -4.24 2.89 -7.83
CA LEU A 152 -3.98 2.17 -9.08
C LEU A 152 -5.13 1.20 -9.40
N SER A 153 -5.65 0.50 -8.41
CA SER A 153 -6.78 -0.42 -8.56
C SER A 153 -8.05 0.21 -9.16
N ALA A 154 -8.26 1.52 -8.95
CA ALA A 154 -9.39 2.22 -9.58
C ALA A 154 -9.23 2.33 -11.10
N LEU A 155 -8.00 2.48 -11.59
CA LEU A 155 -7.72 2.54 -13.03
C LEU A 155 -7.76 1.14 -13.68
N LEU A 156 -7.59 0.09 -12.89
CA LEU A 156 -7.54 -1.30 -13.32
C LEU A 156 -8.86 -2.05 -13.14
N GLU A 157 -9.89 -1.41 -12.61
CA GLU A 157 -11.14 -2.08 -12.21
C GLU A 157 -11.79 -2.87 -13.36
N LYS A 158 -11.76 -2.34 -14.58
CA LYS A 158 -12.37 -2.95 -15.76
C LYS A 158 -11.35 -3.53 -16.74
N VAL A 159 -10.07 -3.47 -16.41
CA VAL A 159 -9.01 -3.98 -17.29
C VAL A 159 -9.00 -5.51 -17.24
N PRO A 160 -8.99 -6.20 -18.39
CA PRO A 160 -8.85 -7.65 -18.42
C PRO A 160 -7.41 -8.07 -18.11
N PHE A 161 -7.28 -9.15 -17.35
CA PHE A 161 -6.02 -9.76 -16.97
C PHE A 161 -6.11 -11.27 -17.12
N ASP A 162 -5.02 -11.88 -17.58
CA ASP A 162 -4.81 -13.31 -17.54
C ASP A 162 -4.21 -13.68 -16.20
N VAL A 163 -4.78 -14.67 -15.54
CA VAL A 163 -4.37 -15.11 -14.21
C VAL A 163 -3.99 -16.58 -14.24
N THR A 164 -2.82 -16.91 -13.69
CA THR A 164 -2.36 -18.30 -13.54
C THR A 164 -2.33 -18.68 -12.07
N GLY A 165 -2.56 -19.96 -11.73
CA GLY A 165 -2.50 -20.45 -10.35
C GLY A 165 -3.53 -19.83 -9.40
N ALA A 166 -4.66 -19.35 -9.90
CA ALA A 166 -5.69 -18.67 -9.12
C ALA A 166 -6.24 -19.55 -7.99
N ASP A 167 -6.55 -20.81 -8.30
CA ASP A 167 -7.14 -21.76 -7.33
C ASP A 167 -6.14 -22.08 -6.20
N ASP A 168 -4.89 -22.31 -6.53
CA ASP A 168 -3.82 -22.59 -5.55
C ASP A 168 -3.59 -21.41 -4.62
N LEU A 169 -3.62 -20.19 -5.16
CA LEU A 169 -3.49 -19.00 -4.35
C LEU A 169 -4.73 -18.80 -3.47
N ALA A 170 -5.93 -18.89 -4.03
CA ALA A 170 -7.19 -18.69 -3.31
C ALA A 170 -7.37 -19.68 -2.15
N ALA A 171 -6.90 -20.94 -2.31
CA ALA A 171 -6.98 -21.96 -1.28
C ALA A 171 -6.22 -21.60 0.01
N ARG A 172 -5.12 -20.83 -0.09
CA ARG A 172 -4.21 -20.51 1.04
C ARG A 172 -4.08 -19.03 1.34
N ALA A 173 -4.65 -18.15 0.51
CA ALA A 173 -4.46 -16.72 0.64
C ALA A 173 -5.60 -16.04 1.39
N TYR A 174 -5.20 -14.98 2.10
CA TYR A 174 -6.11 -14.00 2.68
C TYR A 174 -5.70 -12.60 2.23
N TYR A 175 -6.69 -11.77 1.97
CA TYR A 175 -6.46 -10.35 1.77
C TYR A 175 -6.55 -9.60 3.10
N HIS A 176 -5.50 -8.85 3.44
CA HIS A 176 -5.51 -7.88 4.52
C HIS A 176 -5.99 -6.53 3.99
N SER A 177 -7.17 -6.11 4.43
CA SER A 177 -7.69 -4.77 4.13
C SER A 177 -7.02 -3.74 5.02
N PRO A 178 -6.21 -2.83 4.47
CA PRO A 178 -5.61 -1.75 5.25
C PRO A 178 -6.65 -0.87 5.93
N CYS A 179 -6.37 -0.43 7.16
CA CYS A 179 -7.30 0.38 7.96
C CYS A 179 -7.61 1.76 7.35
N HIS A 180 -6.80 2.24 6.39
CA HIS A 180 -7.04 3.48 5.66
C HIS A 180 -8.14 3.38 4.58
N TRP A 181 -8.59 2.18 4.24
CA TRP A 181 -9.77 2.02 3.43
C TRP A 181 -11.04 2.17 4.26
N LEU A 182 -11.98 2.99 3.79
CA LEU A 182 -13.32 3.01 4.37
C LEU A 182 -14.02 1.66 4.16
N PRO A 183 -14.88 1.22 5.09
CA PRO A 183 -15.65 -0.01 4.94
C PRO A 183 -16.39 -0.06 3.58
N GLY A 184 -16.26 -1.17 2.87
CA GLY A 184 -16.85 -1.38 1.55
C GLY A 184 -16.23 -0.61 0.37
N LYS A 185 -15.20 0.22 0.60
CA LYS A 185 -14.54 1.02 -0.44
C LYS A 185 -13.12 0.55 -0.79
N ASP A 186 -12.74 -0.65 -0.37
CA ASP A 186 -11.43 -1.25 -0.66
C ASP A 186 -11.37 -1.73 -2.12
N LEU A 187 -10.83 -0.87 -2.99
CA LEU A 187 -10.74 -1.13 -4.42
C LEU A 187 -9.69 -2.18 -4.76
N ASP A 188 -8.66 -2.32 -3.93
CA ASP A 188 -7.66 -3.37 -4.11
C ASP A 188 -8.30 -4.75 -3.89
N PHE A 189 -9.11 -4.91 -2.84
CA PHE A 189 -9.85 -6.15 -2.61
C PHE A 189 -10.86 -6.44 -3.72
N ARG A 190 -11.56 -5.42 -4.23
CA ARG A 190 -12.50 -5.58 -5.35
C ARG A 190 -11.80 -6.07 -6.60
N LEU A 191 -10.66 -5.49 -6.95
CA LEU A 191 -9.83 -5.93 -8.07
C LEU A 191 -9.36 -7.38 -7.86
N LEU A 192 -8.76 -7.66 -6.71
CA LEU A 192 -8.19 -8.98 -6.43
C LEU A 192 -9.24 -10.08 -6.31
N SER A 193 -10.41 -9.81 -5.73
CA SER A 193 -11.50 -10.81 -5.67
C SER A 193 -12.09 -11.13 -7.04
N ARG A 194 -12.01 -10.21 -8.00
CA ARG A 194 -12.35 -10.47 -9.40
C ARG A 194 -11.31 -11.37 -10.07
N LEU A 195 -10.03 -11.15 -9.79
CA LEU A 195 -8.92 -11.90 -10.38
C LEU A 195 -8.71 -13.28 -9.74
N PHE A 196 -9.01 -13.39 -8.46
CA PHE A 196 -8.88 -14.62 -7.68
C PHE A 196 -10.20 -14.96 -6.98
N PRO A 197 -11.16 -15.56 -7.71
CA PRO A 197 -12.42 -16.02 -7.12
C PRO A 197 -12.14 -16.95 -5.94
N GLY A 198 -12.74 -16.67 -4.78
CA GLY A 198 -12.49 -17.41 -3.55
C GLY A 198 -11.37 -16.83 -2.66
N LEU A 199 -10.70 -15.73 -3.06
CA LEU A 199 -9.79 -15.01 -2.18
C LEU A 199 -10.52 -14.55 -0.92
N ARG A 200 -10.08 -15.04 0.24
CA ARG A 200 -10.71 -14.74 1.52
C ARG A 200 -10.25 -13.39 2.04
N LYS A 201 -11.16 -12.63 2.63
CA LYS A 201 -10.82 -11.41 3.35
C LYS A 201 -10.57 -11.74 4.82
N GLY A 202 -9.43 -11.33 5.35
CA GLY A 202 -9.14 -11.41 6.77
C GLY A 202 -10.05 -10.46 7.58
N LYS A 203 -10.03 -10.59 8.91
CA LYS A 203 -10.69 -9.63 9.80
C LYS A 203 -10.14 -8.22 9.56
N SER A 204 -11.00 -7.22 9.53
CA SER A 204 -10.61 -5.82 9.36
C SER A 204 -9.99 -5.28 10.66
N LEU A 205 -8.70 -5.56 10.86
CA LEU A 205 -7.91 -5.14 12.01
C LEU A 205 -6.71 -4.32 11.52
N CYS A 206 -6.24 -3.39 12.35
CA CYS A 206 -5.00 -2.67 12.07
C CYS A 206 -3.80 -3.62 12.21
N CYS A 207 -2.86 -3.55 11.25
CA CYS A 207 -1.64 -4.34 11.29
C CYS A 207 -0.66 -3.92 12.40
N GLY A 208 -0.89 -2.77 13.06
CA GLY A 208 -0.05 -2.26 14.13
C GLY A 208 1.16 -1.43 13.68
N PHE A 209 1.35 -1.18 12.38
CA PHE A 209 2.47 -0.34 11.90
C PHE A 209 2.33 1.11 12.37
N GLY A 210 1.16 1.74 12.12
CA GLY A 210 0.73 3.03 12.69
C GLY A 210 1.71 4.19 12.55
N GLY A 211 2.50 4.25 11.47
CA GLY A 211 3.52 5.28 11.28
C GLY A 211 4.60 5.24 12.38
N VAL A 212 4.33 5.88 13.51
CA VAL A 212 5.25 5.95 14.66
C VAL A 212 4.90 4.97 15.80
N LEU A 213 3.75 4.29 15.74
CA LEU A 213 3.29 3.41 16.83
C LEU A 213 4.31 2.33 17.16
N GLN A 214 4.92 1.73 16.14
CA GLN A 214 5.95 0.70 16.30
C GLN A 214 7.14 1.21 17.14
N MET A 215 7.51 2.48 17.01
CA MET A 215 8.60 3.08 17.78
C MET A 215 8.17 3.57 19.16
N LEU A 216 6.97 4.13 19.28
CA LEU A 216 6.46 4.71 20.53
C LEU A 216 5.92 3.65 21.48
N ASN A 217 5.23 2.65 20.97
CA ASN A 217 4.64 1.55 21.75
C ASN A 217 4.81 0.22 21.03
N PRO A 218 6.02 -0.39 21.05
CA PRO A 218 6.31 -1.63 20.33
C PRO A 218 5.52 -2.82 20.84
N VAL A 219 5.12 -2.87 22.10
CA VAL A 219 4.29 -3.92 22.69
C VAL A 219 2.91 -3.91 22.03
N LEU A 220 2.23 -2.77 22.04
CA LEU A 220 0.92 -2.62 21.40
C LEU A 220 1.00 -2.91 19.90
N SER A 221 2.05 -2.46 19.24
CA SER A 221 2.28 -2.72 17.81
C SER A 221 2.34 -4.22 17.51
N ARG A 222 3.07 -5.00 18.30
CA ARG A 222 3.14 -6.47 18.18
C ARG A 222 1.82 -7.15 18.48
N ASP A 223 1.13 -6.72 19.54
CA ASP A 223 -0.16 -7.30 19.91
C ASP A 223 -1.20 -7.10 18.80
N LEU A 224 -1.20 -5.92 18.17
CA LEU A 224 -2.05 -5.67 17.00
C LEU A 224 -1.68 -6.55 15.81
N ALA A 225 -0.38 -6.72 15.53
CA ALA A 225 0.08 -7.61 14.47
C ALA A 225 -0.33 -9.07 14.76
N ALA A 226 -0.16 -9.54 15.99
CA ALA A 226 -0.55 -10.89 16.40
C ALA A 226 -2.05 -11.12 16.22
N LYS A 227 -2.90 -10.20 16.68
CA LYS A 227 -4.35 -10.25 16.47
C LYS A 227 -4.74 -10.20 14.99
N CYS A 228 -4.00 -9.43 14.20
CA CYS A 228 -4.22 -9.38 12.76
C CYS A 228 -3.95 -10.75 12.13
N TRP A 229 -2.85 -11.44 12.55
CA TRP A 229 -2.51 -12.78 12.09
C TRP A 229 -3.54 -13.84 12.50
N GLU A 230 -4.14 -13.75 13.69
CA GLU A 230 -5.27 -14.60 14.09
C GLU A 230 -6.46 -14.46 13.12
N GLY A 231 -6.65 -13.29 12.54
CA GLY A 231 -7.71 -13.00 11.57
C GLY A 231 -7.53 -13.68 10.20
N PHE A 232 -6.38 -14.31 9.92
CA PHE A 232 -6.08 -15.04 8.67
C PHE A 232 -6.16 -16.55 8.85
N SER A 233 -7.10 -17.02 9.62
CA SER A 233 -7.35 -18.46 9.81
C SER A 233 -8.84 -18.76 9.69
N SER A 234 -9.15 -20.02 9.37
CA SER A 234 -10.55 -20.48 9.28
C SER A 234 -11.24 -20.53 10.63
N ASP A 235 -10.50 -20.77 11.71
CA ASP A 235 -10.99 -20.84 13.09
C ASP A 235 -10.91 -19.50 13.83
N GLY A 236 -10.26 -18.48 13.23
CA GLY A 236 -10.08 -17.15 13.80
C GLY A 236 -9.20 -17.09 15.04
N LYS A 237 -8.43 -18.15 15.33
CA LYS A 237 -7.61 -18.29 16.56
C LYS A 237 -6.14 -18.55 16.28
N THR A 238 -5.84 -19.40 15.31
CA THR A 238 -4.45 -19.80 15.03
C THR A 238 -4.17 -19.65 13.55
N PRO A 239 -3.19 -18.83 13.14
CA PRO A 239 -2.82 -18.71 11.74
C PRO A 239 -2.48 -20.07 11.16
N GLY A 240 -3.11 -20.45 10.07
CA GLY A 240 -2.79 -21.69 9.37
C GLY A 240 -1.33 -21.73 8.94
N LYS A 241 -0.72 -22.91 8.94
CA LYS A 241 0.60 -23.11 8.32
C LYS A 241 0.50 -22.81 6.83
N ASN A 242 1.50 -22.14 6.27
CA ASN A 242 1.58 -21.78 4.85
C ASN A 242 0.50 -20.79 4.36
N VAL A 243 0.01 -19.93 5.26
CA VAL A 243 -0.90 -18.84 4.89
C VAL A 243 -0.13 -17.78 4.10
N THR A 244 -0.71 -17.33 2.99
CA THR A 244 -0.24 -16.18 2.22
C THR A 244 -1.16 -14.99 2.50
N VAL A 245 -0.60 -13.87 2.91
CA VAL A 245 -1.34 -12.61 3.08
C VAL A 245 -1.01 -11.65 1.95
N ILE A 246 -2.04 -11.12 1.30
CA ILE A 246 -1.92 -10.11 0.25
C ILE A 246 -2.49 -8.80 0.77
N THR A 247 -1.84 -7.69 0.50
CA THR A 247 -2.31 -6.35 0.91
C THR A 247 -1.95 -5.28 -0.11
N GLY A 248 -2.65 -4.16 -0.10
CA GLY A 248 -2.37 -2.96 -0.90
C GLY A 248 -1.82 -1.80 -0.06
N CYS A 249 -1.02 -2.11 0.96
CA CYS A 249 -0.39 -1.09 1.79
C CYS A 249 1.06 -1.46 2.11
N SER A 250 1.97 -0.57 1.77
CA SER A 250 3.41 -0.76 1.97
C SER A 250 3.76 -0.98 3.45
N GLY A 251 3.19 -0.19 4.36
CA GLY A 251 3.42 -0.35 5.80
C GLY A 251 2.88 -1.66 6.34
N CYS A 252 1.69 -2.09 5.89
CA CYS A 252 1.13 -3.39 6.28
C CYS A 252 1.98 -4.56 5.76
N THR A 253 2.52 -4.45 4.55
CA THR A 253 3.45 -5.47 4.01
C THR A 253 4.66 -5.63 4.92
N LEU A 254 5.30 -4.53 5.34
CA LEU A 254 6.46 -4.59 6.23
C LEU A 254 6.10 -5.15 7.61
N GLN A 255 5.06 -4.62 8.23
CA GLN A 255 4.66 -4.99 9.59
C GLN A 255 4.24 -6.45 9.70
N LEU A 256 3.38 -6.91 8.81
CA LEU A 256 2.93 -8.29 8.82
C LEU A 256 4.05 -9.26 8.44
N SER A 257 4.99 -8.86 7.55
CA SER A 257 6.17 -9.68 7.25
C SER A 257 7.09 -9.83 8.46
N ALA A 258 7.31 -8.74 9.23
CA ALA A 258 8.16 -8.77 10.43
C ALA A 258 7.64 -9.73 11.50
N HIS A 259 6.32 -9.91 11.56
CA HIS A 259 5.63 -10.72 12.57
C HIS A 259 4.98 -11.98 11.99
N ALA A 260 5.39 -12.40 10.79
CA ALA A 260 4.82 -13.56 10.13
C ALA A 260 5.11 -14.86 10.91
N PRO A 261 4.11 -15.69 11.17
CA PRO A 261 4.32 -17.04 11.69
C PRO A 261 5.19 -17.87 10.75
N LYS A 262 5.87 -18.88 11.31
CA LYS A 262 6.71 -19.78 10.51
C LYS A 262 5.91 -20.42 9.35
N GLY A 263 6.39 -20.26 8.14
CA GLY A 263 5.78 -20.79 6.92
C GLY A 263 4.71 -19.88 6.30
N ALA A 264 4.37 -18.75 6.94
CA ALA A 264 3.50 -17.74 6.34
C ALA A 264 4.30 -16.75 5.49
N SER A 265 3.64 -16.13 4.51
CA SER A 265 4.23 -15.11 3.65
C SER A 265 3.31 -13.90 3.50
N VAL A 266 3.90 -12.74 3.23
CA VAL A 266 3.16 -11.50 3.00
C VAL A 266 3.66 -10.85 1.72
N HIS A 267 2.72 -10.46 0.86
CA HIS A 267 3.02 -9.83 -0.41
C HIS A 267 2.19 -8.56 -0.59
N HIS A 268 2.79 -7.55 -1.18
CA HIS A 268 2.01 -6.50 -1.80
C HIS A 268 1.36 -7.08 -3.07
N TRP A 269 0.13 -6.71 -3.39
CA TRP A 269 -0.54 -7.28 -4.56
C TRP A 269 0.21 -7.05 -5.88
N LEU A 270 1.00 -5.97 -5.96
CA LEU A 270 1.89 -5.72 -7.09
C LEU A 270 3.02 -6.77 -7.24
N ASP A 271 3.34 -7.52 -6.18
CA ASP A 271 4.32 -8.62 -6.30
C ASP A 271 3.78 -9.76 -7.17
N LEU A 272 2.46 -9.88 -7.28
CA LEU A 272 1.78 -10.88 -8.12
C LEU A 272 1.71 -10.47 -9.60
N VAL A 273 2.02 -9.22 -9.94
CA VAL A 273 1.90 -8.68 -11.31
C VAL A 273 3.17 -8.95 -12.09
N GLY A 274 3.06 -9.63 -13.23
CA GLY A 274 4.10 -9.78 -14.23
C GLY A 274 4.05 -8.63 -15.24
N ILE A 275 5.22 -8.22 -15.73
CA ILE A 275 5.40 -7.21 -16.76
C ILE A 275 5.82 -7.91 -18.04
#